data_10d573622b058475452e14bdbd56cbfa
#
_entry.id   10d573622b058475452e14bdbd56cbfa
#
_cell.length_a   1.000
_cell.length_b   1.000
_cell.length_c   1.000
_cell.angle_alpha   90.00
_cell.angle_beta   90.00
_cell.angle_gamma   90.00
#
_symmetry.space_group_name_H-M   'P 1'
#
loop_
_entity.id
_entity.type
_entity.pdbx_description
1 polymer ?
#
loop_
_entity_poly.entity_id
_entity_poly.type
_entity_poly.pdbx_seq_one_letter_code
_entity_poly.pdbx_strand_id
1 'polypeptide(L)'
;SIETINLELIFADMDTVQRRKDKAMKNFRGGDKKAGIEVELADKIYAHLEAGKPARTCPVTDEEKEVLDGWFLLTTKPVIYAANIAEEDLGKPESEIKGLDRVEAIAKSENAEIIVISAAIEEEIAQMSPDEKAEFIEGLGIGQSGLDRLITACYRLLGLISFLTAGEDECRAWTIVNGTKAPQAAGKIHTDFEKGFIRAEIVPFDTLVELGSMAACKEKGLVRSEGKDYVMKDGDIVLFRFNV
;
A
#
# COMPACT_ATOMS: atom_id res chain seq x y z
N SER A 1 11.89 16.20 15.40
CA SER A 1 12.42 16.13 14.02
C SER A 1 12.21 14.72 13.45
N ILE A 2 12.38 14.52 12.13
CA ILE A 2 12.32 13.19 11.49
C ILE A 2 13.33 12.25 12.12
N GLU A 3 14.57 12.71 12.32
CA GLU A 3 15.65 11.93 12.95
C GLU A 3 15.28 11.45 14.34
N THR A 4 14.67 12.30 15.16
CA THR A 4 14.24 11.93 16.52
C THR A 4 13.24 10.80 16.50
N ILE A 5 12.21 10.90 15.63
CA ILE A 5 11.19 9.85 15.50
C ILE A 5 11.80 8.55 14.97
N ASN A 6 12.68 8.63 13.96
CA ASN A 6 13.37 7.46 13.45
C ASN A 6 14.21 6.76 14.52
N LEU A 7 14.91 7.51 15.36
CA LEU A 7 15.66 6.93 16.47
C LEU A 7 14.76 6.27 17.52
N GLU A 8 13.63 6.86 17.87
CA GLU A 8 12.67 6.27 18.79
C GLU A 8 12.11 4.93 18.25
N LEU A 9 11.78 4.87 16.96
CA LEU A 9 11.33 3.64 16.30
C LEU A 9 12.44 2.58 16.28
N ILE A 10 13.68 2.98 16.00
CA ILE A 10 14.87 2.11 16.02
C ILE A 10 15.07 1.52 17.41
N PHE A 11 15.03 2.31 18.48
CA PHE A 11 15.17 1.80 19.84
C PHE A 11 14.08 0.81 20.21
N ALA A 12 12.82 1.07 19.85
CA ALA A 12 11.73 0.14 20.08
C ALA A 12 11.94 -1.21 19.36
N ASP A 13 12.48 -1.16 18.14
CA ASP A 13 12.81 -2.36 17.38
C ASP A 13 14.03 -3.10 17.96
N MET A 14 15.06 -2.40 18.43
CA MET A 14 16.21 -3.02 19.10
C MET A 14 15.76 -3.86 20.30
N ASP A 15 14.86 -3.34 21.14
CA ASP A 15 14.29 -4.09 22.27
C ASP A 15 13.52 -5.34 21.80
N THR A 16 12.80 -5.22 20.69
CA THR A 16 12.05 -6.34 20.13
C THR A 16 12.98 -7.41 19.56
N VAL A 17 14.00 -7.02 18.81
CA VAL A 17 15.02 -7.91 18.25
C VAL A 17 15.78 -8.63 19.36
N GLN A 18 16.18 -7.91 20.44
CA GLN A 18 16.88 -8.51 21.58
C GLN A 18 16.03 -9.59 22.26
N ARG A 19 14.75 -9.33 22.51
CA ARG A 19 13.84 -10.32 23.10
C ARG A 19 13.67 -11.56 22.21
N ARG A 20 13.60 -11.38 20.89
CA ARG A 20 13.53 -12.49 19.94
C ARG A 20 14.80 -13.31 19.92
N LYS A 21 15.95 -12.63 19.89
CA LYS A 21 17.27 -13.29 19.98
C LYS A 21 17.38 -14.17 21.23
N ASP A 22 16.98 -13.64 22.39
CA ASP A 22 17.05 -14.37 23.66
C ASP A 22 16.17 -15.63 23.64
N LYS A 23 14.98 -15.55 23.01
CA LYS A 23 14.10 -16.68 22.82
C LYS A 23 14.68 -17.71 21.84
N ALA A 24 15.16 -17.25 20.68
CA ALA A 24 15.78 -18.11 19.67
C ALA A 24 17.03 -18.82 20.24
N MET A 25 17.86 -18.12 21.02
CA MET A 25 19.03 -18.69 21.67
C MET A 25 18.69 -19.83 22.64
N LYS A 26 17.57 -19.72 23.37
CA LYS A 26 17.09 -20.80 24.25
C LYS A 26 16.70 -22.04 23.45
N ASN A 27 15.97 -21.83 22.35
CA ASN A 27 15.55 -22.92 21.46
C ASN A 27 16.75 -23.58 20.77
N PHE A 28 17.71 -22.79 20.32
CA PHE A 28 18.95 -23.28 19.71
C PHE A 28 19.77 -24.16 20.66
N ARG A 29 19.93 -23.72 21.93
CA ARG A 29 20.56 -24.53 22.97
C ARG A 29 19.78 -25.81 23.30
N GLY A 30 18.48 -25.83 23.05
CA GLY A 30 17.60 -27.00 23.15
C GLY A 30 17.71 -27.96 21.97
N GLY A 31 18.55 -27.67 20.95
CA GLY A 31 18.83 -28.54 19.81
C GLY A 31 18.05 -28.19 18.52
N ASP A 32 17.30 -27.07 18.51
CA ASP A 32 16.63 -26.57 17.31
C ASP A 32 17.62 -25.82 16.40
N LYS A 33 18.08 -26.50 15.35
CA LYS A 33 19.03 -25.91 14.39
C LYS A 33 18.45 -24.72 13.61
N LYS A 34 17.13 -24.69 13.39
CA LYS A 34 16.48 -23.56 12.69
C LYS A 34 16.52 -22.29 13.51
N ALA A 35 16.50 -22.39 14.83
CA ALA A 35 16.65 -21.26 15.71
C ALA A 35 18.03 -20.57 15.58
N GLY A 36 19.06 -21.27 15.08
CA GLY A 36 20.37 -20.68 14.79
C GLY A 36 20.30 -19.59 13.73
N ILE A 37 19.53 -19.79 12.67
CA ILE A 37 19.32 -18.79 11.61
C ILE A 37 18.65 -17.54 12.18
N GLU A 38 17.67 -17.73 13.07
CA GLU A 38 16.97 -16.61 13.73
C GLU A 38 17.92 -15.80 14.64
N VAL A 39 18.88 -16.46 15.32
CA VAL A 39 19.92 -15.81 16.14
C VAL A 39 20.85 -14.97 15.26
N GLU A 40 21.36 -15.53 14.17
CA GLU A 40 22.27 -14.83 13.25
C GLU A 40 21.58 -13.62 12.60
N LEU A 41 20.33 -13.78 12.19
CA LEU A 41 19.52 -12.68 11.65
C LEU A 41 19.28 -11.60 12.71
N ALA A 42 19.00 -11.97 13.96
CA ALA A 42 18.80 -11.01 15.04
C ALA A 42 20.07 -10.19 15.30
N ASP A 43 21.26 -10.81 15.28
CA ASP A 43 22.53 -10.10 15.42
C ASP A 43 22.77 -9.12 14.26
N LYS A 44 22.48 -9.55 13.04
CA LYS A 44 22.61 -8.73 11.83
C LYS A 44 21.69 -7.51 11.88
N ILE A 45 20.40 -7.69 12.20
CA ILE A 45 19.41 -6.62 12.29
C ILE A 45 19.74 -5.68 13.46
N TYR A 46 20.13 -6.23 14.62
CA TYR A 46 20.50 -5.43 15.79
C TYR A 46 21.67 -4.50 15.50
N ALA A 47 22.74 -5.00 14.90
CA ALA A 47 23.91 -4.20 14.51
C ALA A 47 23.55 -3.10 13.48
N HIS A 48 22.61 -3.39 12.56
CA HIS A 48 22.14 -2.42 11.60
C HIS A 48 21.33 -1.28 12.25
N LEU A 49 20.45 -1.63 13.19
CA LEU A 49 19.68 -0.68 14.00
C LEU A 49 20.59 0.16 14.91
N GLU A 50 21.59 -0.47 15.57
CA GLU A 50 22.58 0.21 16.42
C GLU A 50 23.40 1.26 15.63
N ALA A 51 23.62 1.03 14.34
CA ALA A 51 24.22 2.01 13.43
C ALA A 51 23.27 3.15 13.03
N GLY A 52 22.07 3.24 13.64
CA GLY A 52 21.07 4.28 13.37
C GLY A 52 20.31 4.08 12.07
N LYS A 53 20.32 2.87 11.48
CA LYS A 53 19.67 2.57 10.20
C LYS A 53 18.41 1.75 10.40
N PRO A 54 17.29 2.11 9.74
CA PRO A 54 16.04 1.37 9.87
C PRO A 54 16.16 -0.05 9.27
N ALA A 55 15.45 -1.03 9.82
CA ALA A 55 15.56 -2.44 9.43
C ALA A 55 15.23 -2.67 7.94
N ARG A 56 14.35 -1.86 7.33
CA ARG A 56 14.01 -1.93 5.90
C ARG A 56 15.20 -1.70 4.95
N THR A 57 16.27 -1.06 5.42
CA THR A 57 17.48 -0.83 4.64
C THR A 57 18.56 -1.89 4.86
N CYS A 58 18.33 -2.88 5.73
CA CYS A 58 19.24 -3.97 5.93
C CYS A 58 19.17 -4.95 4.74
N PRO A 59 20.29 -5.29 4.10
CA PRO A 59 20.28 -6.30 3.05
C PRO A 59 20.03 -7.68 3.66
N VAL A 60 18.92 -8.31 3.29
CA VAL A 60 18.51 -9.64 3.73
C VAL A 60 18.24 -10.54 2.53
N THR A 61 18.44 -11.86 2.69
CA THR A 61 18.02 -12.85 1.71
C THR A 61 16.51 -13.06 1.77
N ASP A 62 15.94 -13.75 0.76
CA ASP A 62 14.49 -14.05 0.76
C ASP A 62 14.09 -14.93 1.96
N GLU A 63 14.94 -15.87 2.37
CA GLU A 63 14.73 -16.71 3.56
C GLU A 63 14.77 -15.89 4.86
N GLU A 64 15.75 -14.99 4.98
CA GLU A 64 15.86 -14.07 6.12
C GLU A 64 14.66 -13.12 6.17
N LYS A 65 14.16 -12.68 5.00
CA LYS A 65 13.01 -11.79 4.89
C LYS A 65 11.72 -12.44 5.42
N GLU A 66 11.46 -13.70 5.08
CA GLU A 66 10.32 -14.44 5.64
C GLU A 66 10.33 -14.46 7.17
N VAL A 67 11.51 -14.68 7.76
CA VAL A 67 11.68 -14.68 9.23
C VAL A 67 11.48 -13.27 9.79
N LEU A 68 12.10 -12.26 9.15
CA LEU A 68 12.03 -10.85 9.56
C LEU A 68 10.61 -10.29 9.51
N ASP A 69 9.84 -10.63 8.48
CA ASP A 69 8.44 -10.20 8.33
C ASP A 69 7.58 -10.71 9.50
N GLY A 70 7.87 -11.90 10.04
CA GLY A 70 7.23 -12.45 11.23
C GLY A 70 7.59 -11.72 12.56
N TRP A 71 8.55 -10.80 12.53
CA TRP A 71 8.92 -10.03 13.74
C TRP A 71 8.07 -8.77 13.93
N PHE A 72 7.42 -8.29 12.88
CA PHE A 72 6.56 -7.10 12.91
C PHE A 72 7.27 -5.84 13.42
N LEU A 73 8.53 -5.66 13.04
CA LEU A 73 9.29 -4.48 13.42
C LEU A 73 8.67 -3.21 12.83
N LEU A 74 8.78 -2.10 13.56
CA LEU A 74 8.26 -0.80 13.13
C LEU A 74 9.05 -0.27 11.92
N THR A 75 10.38 -0.43 11.97
CA THR A 75 11.28 0.10 10.94
C THR A 75 11.43 -0.79 9.70
N THR A 76 10.78 -1.96 9.64
CA THR A 76 10.63 -2.74 8.39
C THR A 76 9.55 -2.17 7.49
N LYS A 77 8.58 -1.44 8.06
CA LYS A 77 7.45 -0.89 7.29
C LYS A 77 7.92 0.15 6.29
N PRO A 78 7.33 0.15 5.07
CA PRO A 78 7.56 1.22 4.11
C PRO A 78 7.01 2.54 4.64
N VAL A 79 7.62 3.65 4.22
CA VAL A 79 7.31 5.00 4.73
C VAL A 79 6.96 5.93 3.58
N ILE A 80 5.98 6.81 3.82
CA ILE A 80 5.71 8.00 3.02
C ILE A 80 5.93 9.22 3.93
N TYR A 81 6.62 10.22 3.42
CA TYR A 81 6.77 11.51 4.08
C TYR A 81 5.68 12.47 3.61
N ALA A 82 4.76 12.84 4.50
CA ALA A 82 3.77 13.88 4.26
C ALA A 82 4.33 15.22 4.75
N ALA A 83 4.81 16.05 3.83
CA ALA A 83 5.31 17.40 4.15
C ALA A 83 4.12 18.34 4.26
N ASN A 84 3.77 18.71 5.49
CA ASN A 84 2.72 19.70 5.73
C ASN A 84 3.28 21.10 5.55
N ILE A 85 2.75 21.85 4.57
CA ILE A 85 3.13 23.21 4.23
C ILE A 85 2.05 24.22 4.62
N ALA A 86 2.42 25.49 4.69
CA ALA A 86 1.46 26.57 4.86
C ALA A 86 0.59 26.72 3.60
N GLU A 87 -0.60 27.27 3.77
CA GLU A 87 -1.54 27.51 2.67
C GLU A 87 -0.93 28.41 1.60
N GLU A 88 -0.23 29.46 2.02
CA GLU A 88 0.47 30.42 1.15
C GLU A 88 1.59 29.82 0.31
N ASP A 89 2.06 28.63 0.65
CA ASP A 89 3.09 27.89 -0.09
C ASP A 89 2.50 26.88 -1.09
N LEU A 90 1.19 26.69 -1.05
CA LEU A 90 0.50 25.81 -1.96
C LEU A 90 0.57 26.34 -3.41
N GLY A 91 0.99 25.50 -4.34
CA GLY A 91 1.17 25.91 -5.75
C GLY A 91 2.49 26.59 -6.05
N LYS A 92 3.32 26.92 -5.05
CA LYS A 92 4.69 27.36 -5.29
C LYS A 92 5.58 26.22 -5.79
N PRO A 93 6.64 26.54 -6.56
CA PRO A 93 7.66 25.56 -6.87
C PRO A 93 8.24 24.94 -5.60
N GLU A 94 8.45 23.64 -5.57
CA GLU A 94 8.98 22.90 -4.41
C GLU A 94 10.32 23.49 -3.91
N SER A 95 11.14 24.00 -4.82
CA SER A 95 12.41 24.68 -4.48
C SER A 95 12.28 25.96 -3.66
N GLU A 96 11.09 26.57 -3.63
CA GLU A 96 10.81 27.79 -2.86
C GLU A 96 10.20 27.50 -1.49
N ILE A 97 9.80 26.24 -1.23
CA ILE A 97 9.21 25.82 0.03
C ILE A 97 10.30 25.55 1.06
N LYS A 98 10.36 26.38 2.09
CA LYS A 98 11.41 26.33 3.09
C LYS A 98 11.49 24.99 3.82
N GLY A 99 12.63 24.32 3.68
CA GLY A 99 12.95 23.06 4.38
C GLY A 99 12.42 21.81 3.71
N LEU A 100 11.70 21.93 2.58
CA LEU A 100 11.25 20.78 1.80
C LEU A 100 12.45 20.00 1.23
N ASP A 101 13.49 20.70 0.78
CA ASP A 101 14.75 20.17 0.28
C ASP A 101 15.39 19.13 1.23
N ARG A 102 15.29 19.38 2.55
CA ARG A 102 15.81 18.47 3.59
C ARG A 102 14.96 17.20 3.69
N VAL A 103 13.64 17.34 3.61
CA VAL A 103 12.73 16.19 3.65
C VAL A 103 12.90 15.34 2.40
N GLU A 104 13.05 15.97 1.24
CA GLU A 104 13.34 15.30 -0.04
C GLU A 104 14.66 14.53 0.02
N ALA A 105 15.72 15.11 0.58
CA ALA A 105 17.00 14.45 0.74
C ALA A 105 16.90 13.19 1.60
N ILE A 106 16.14 13.24 2.71
CA ILE A 106 15.88 12.08 3.58
C ILE A 106 15.06 11.03 2.84
N ALA A 107 13.94 11.43 2.24
CA ALA A 107 13.07 10.51 1.48
C ALA A 107 13.84 9.79 0.38
N LYS A 108 14.66 10.52 -0.37
CA LYS A 108 15.52 9.96 -1.42
C LYS A 108 16.54 8.96 -0.87
N SER A 109 17.16 9.27 0.28
CA SER A 109 18.14 8.37 0.91
C SER A 109 17.53 7.04 1.37
N GLU A 110 16.25 7.05 1.70
CA GLU A 110 15.49 5.87 2.15
C GLU A 110 14.66 5.22 1.04
N ASN A 111 14.73 5.74 -0.18
CA ASN A 111 13.86 5.34 -1.29
C ASN A 111 12.36 5.43 -0.93
N ALA A 112 12.01 6.45 -0.15
CA ALA A 112 10.65 6.73 0.30
C ALA A 112 10.02 7.81 -0.59
N GLU A 113 8.69 7.75 -0.73
CA GLU A 113 7.90 8.75 -1.43
C GLU A 113 7.63 9.96 -0.52
N ILE A 114 7.60 11.15 -1.09
CA ILE A 114 7.20 12.38 -0.40
C ILE A 114 5.94 12.94 -1.05
N ILE A 115 5.04 13.45 -0.22
CA ILE A 115 3.82 14.11 -0.65
C ILE A 115 3.75 15.45 0.08
N VAL A 116 3.57 16.51 -0.69
CA VAL A 116 3.36 17.86 -0.15
C VAL A 116 1.88 18.11 0.00
N ILE A 117 1.43 18.44 1.21
CA ILE A 117 0.03 18.69 1.54
C ILE A 117 -0.09 19.97 2.37
N SER A 118 -1.25 20.62 2.35
CA SER A 118 -1.61 21.63 3.34
C SER A 118 -2.79 21.11 4.15
N ALA A 119 -2.56 20.77 5.42
CA ALA A 119 -3.60 20.23 6.28
C ALA A 119 -4.75 21.22 6.49
N ALA A 120 -4.48 22.54 6.48
CA ALA A 120 -5.51 23.57 6.57
C ALA A 120 -6.46 23.52 5.36
N ILE A 121 -5.91 23.44 4.15
CA ILE A 121 -6.69 23.33 2.91
C ILE A 121 -7.46 22.00 2.86
N GLU A 122 -6.86 20.89 3.31
CA GLU A 122 -7.56 19.60 3.35
C GLU A 122 -8.73 19.62 4.34
N GLU A 123 -8.61 20.33 5.46
CA GLU A 123 -9.71 20.53 6.42
C GLU A 123 -10.87 21.30 5.78
N GLU A 124 -10.59 22.35 5.02
CA GLU A 124 -11.61 23.10 4.29
C GLU A 124 -12.30 22.25 3.22
N ILE A 125 -11.51 21.56 2.40
CA ILE A 125 -12.01 20.65 1.34
C ILE A 125 -12.92 19.56 1.93
N ALA A 126 -12.59 19.04 3.12
CA ALA A 126 -13.37 17.98 3.77
C ALA A 126 -14.80 18.41 4.17
N GLN A 127 -15.04 19.72 4.30
CA GLN A 127 -16.35 20.28 4.66
C GLN A 127 -17.21 20.65 3.45
N MET A 128 -16.65 20.62 2.25
CA MET A 128 -17.31 21.00 0.99
C MET A 128 -18.13 19.86 0.41
N SER A 129 -19.21 20.22 -0.30
CA SER A 129 -19.91 19.30 -1.18
C SER A 129 -19.03 18.89 -2.36
N PRO A 130 -19.33 17.77 -3.06
CA PRO A 130 -18.51 17.31 -4.20
C PRO A 130 -18.31 18.37 -5.29
N ASP A 131 -19.35 19.16 -5.60
CA ASP A 131 -19.29 20.20 -6.63
C ASP A 131 -18.41 21.37 -6.19
N GLU A 132 -18.59 21.85 -4.95
CA GLU A 132 -17.76 22.91 -4.36
C GLU A 132 -16.29 22.48 -4.27
N LYS A 133 -16.03 21.21 -3.91
CA LYS A 133 -14.68 20.63 -3.85
C LYS A 133 -14.00 20.72 -5.22
N ALA A 134 -14.70 20.37 -6.29
CA ALA A 134 -14.15 20.38 -7.65
C ALA A 134 -13.77 21.81 -8.07
N GLU A 135 -14.66 22.77 -7.87
CA GLU A 135 -14.41 24.19 -8.18
C GLU A 135 -13.26 24.78 -7.35
N PHE A 136 -13.19 24.43 -6.07
CA PHE A 136 -12.14 24.90 -5.17
C PHE A 136 -10.76 24.37 -5.57
N ILE A 137 -10.63 23.07 -5.85
CA ILE A 137 -9.40 22.43 -6.31
C ILE A 137 -8.93 23.02 -7.64
N GLU A 138 -9.86 23.27 -8.58
CA GLU A 138 -9.55 23.93 -9.85
C GLU A 138 -9.07 25.37 -9.63
N GLY A 139 -9.74 26.13 -8.74
CA GLY A 139 -9.36 27.48 -8.39
C GLY A 139 -7.97 27.59 -7.77
N LEU A 140 -7.54 26.58 -7.01
CA LEU A 140 -6.18 26.47 -6.44
C LEU A 140 -5.13 26.00 -7.47
N GLY A 141 -5.53 25.45 -8.62
CA GLY A 141 -4.63 24.96 -9.66
C GLY A 141 -3.85 23.69 -9.27
N ILE A 142 -4.32 22.93 -8.27
CA ILE A 142 -3.61 21.77 -7.72
C ILE A 142 -4.02 20.42 -8.35
N GLY A 143 -5.04 20.40 -9.20
CA GLY A 143 -5.51 19.21 -9.93
C GLY A 143 -6.21 18.16 -9.06
N GLN A 144 -5.67 17.82 -7.90
CA GLN A 144 -6.21 16.86 -6.92
C GLN A 144 -5.96 17.34 -5.49
N SER A 145 -6.83 16.93 -4.55
CA SER A 145 -6.57 17.19 -3.12
C SER A 145 -5.31 16.44 -2.65
N GLY A 146 -4.67 16.95 -1.60
CA GLY A 146 -3.53 16.27 -0.99
C GLY A 146 -3.91 14.91 -0.40
N LEU A 147 -5.13 14.78 0.14
CA LEU A 147 -5.67 13.53 0.64
C LEU A 147 -5.81 12.48 -0.49
N ASP A 148 -6.36 12.86 -1.64
CA ASP A 148 -6.51 11.94 -2.77
C ASP A 148 -5.14 11.46 -3.28
N ARG A 149 -4.13 12.36 -3.32
CA ARG A 149 -2.75 12.02 -3.66
C ARG A 149 -2.13 11.09 -2.62
N LEU A 150 -2.37 11.34 -1.32
CA LEU A 150 -1.87 10.49 -0.24
C LEU A 150 -2.47 9.08 -0.32
N ILE A 151 -3.79 8.96 -0.55
CA ILE A 151 -4.46 7.67 -0.72
C ILE A 151 -3.84 6.90 -1.90
N THR A 152 -3.68 7.55 -3.05
CA THR A 152 -3.08 6.94 -4.25
C THR A 152 -1.65 6.45 -3.99
N ALA A 153 -0.85 7.25 -3.30
CA ALA A 153 0.52 6.88 -2.95
C ALA A 153 0.56 5.71 -1.94
N CYS A 154 -0.33 5.69 -0.95
CA CYS A 154 -0.45 4.57 -0.02
C CYS A 154 -0.83 3.27 -0.74
N TYR A 155 -1.79 3.32 -1.68
CA TYR A 155 -2.16 2.16 -2.50
C TYR A 155 -0.97 1.63 -3.30
N ARG A 156 -0.23 2.52 -3.95
CA ARG A 156 0.99 2.17 -4.71
C ARG A 156 2.06 1.57 -3.83
N LEU A 157 2.34 2.19 -2.67
CA LEU A 157 3.34 1.73 -1.73
C LEU A 157 3.04 0.33 -1.17
N LEU A 158 1.77 0.06 -0.90
CA LEU A 158 1.30 -1.23 -0.39
C LEU A 158 1.06 -2.26 -1.50
N GLY A 159 1.25 -1.87 -2.76
CA GLY A 159 0.98 -2.73 -3.91
C GLY A 159 -0.49 -3.13 -4.01
N LEU A 160 -1.41 -2.22 -3.66
CA LEU A 160 -2.85 -2.47 -3.70
C LEU A 160 -3.44 -2.05 -5.03
N ILE A 161 -4.43 -2.82 -5.47
CA ILE A 161 -5.30 -2.51 -6.61
C ILE A 161 -6.75 -2.73 -6.20
N SER A 162 -7.69 -2.18 -6.97
CA SER A 162 -9.11 -2.37 -6.75
C SER A 162 -9.77 -2.98 -7.98
N PHE A 163 -10.57 -4.02 -7.78
CA PHE A 163 -11.54 -4.47 -8.76
C PHE A 163 -12.95 -4.08 -8.33
N LEU A 164 -13.89 -4.08 -9.27
CA LEU A 164 -15.25 -3.62 -9.06
C LEU A 164 -16.24 -4.75 -9.32
N THR A 165 -17.29 -4.79 -8.53
CA THR A 165 -18.52 -5.53 -8.85
C THR A 165 -19.63 -4.55 -9.14
N ALA A 166 -20.39 -4.79 -10.21
CA ALA A 166 -21.53 -3.99 -10.58
C ALA A 166 -22.77 -4.90 -10.68
N GLY A 167 -23.69 -4.72 -9.77
CA GLY A 167 -24.99 -5.38 -9.71
C GLY A 167 -26.12 -4.36 -9.81
N GLU A 168 -27.37 -4.83 -9.91
CA GLU A 168 -28.55 -3.97 -9.92
C GLU A 168 -28.75 -3.25 -8.59
N ASP A 169 -28.41 -3.93 -7.48
CA ASP A 169 -28.62 -3.42 -6.13
C ASP A 169 -27.38 -2.69 -5.57
N GLU A 170 -26.17 -3.08 -5.97
CA GLU A 170 -24.93 -2.55 -5.40
C GLU A 170 -23.79 -2.53 -6.43
N CYS A 171 -23.07 -1.40 -6.45
CA CYS A 171 -21.74 -1.29 -7.05
C CYS A 171 -20.71 -1.16 -5.95
N ARG A 172 -19.65 -1.99 -5.98
CA ARG A 172 -18.66 -2.00 -4.92
C ARG A 172 -17.24 -2.18 -5.44
N ALA A 173 -16.30 -1.43 -4.84
CA ALA A 173 -14.87 -1.62 -5.03
C ALA A 173 -14.30 -2.57 -3.97
N TRP A 174 -13.42 -3.47 -4.39
CA TRP A 174 -12.78 -4.48 -3.57
C TRP A 174 -11.27 -4.34 -3.67
N THR A 175 -10.62 -4.07 -2.56
CA THR A 175 -9.17 -3.89 -2.52
C THR A 175 -8.47 -5.24 -2.36
N ILE A 176 -7.49 -5.49 -3.22
CA ILE A 176 -6.64 -6.68 -3.23
C ILE A 176 -5.18 -6.28 -3.45
N VAL A 177 -4.26 -7.20 -3.18
CA VAL A 177 -2.84 -7.01 -3.51
C VAL A 177 -2.62 -7.26 -4.99
N ASN A 178 -1.79 -6.44 -5.64
CA ASN A 178 -1.38 -6.65 -7.02
C ASN A 178 -0.74 -8.04 -7.18
N GLY A 179 -1.09 -8.75 -8.24
CA GLY A 179 -0.69 -10.14 -8.45
C GLY A 179 -1.70 -11.17 -7.91
N THR A 180 -2.77 -10.74 -7.22
CA THR A 180 -3.85 -11.64 -6.78
C THR A 180 -4.55 -12.26 -7.98
N LYS A 181 -4.76 -13.59 -7.95
CA LYS A 181 -5.50 -14.32 -8.97
C LYS A 181 -7.00 -14.24 -8.75
N ALA A 182 -7.78 -14.49 -9.82
CA ALA A 182 -9.25 -14.39 -9.81
C ALA A 182 -9.95 -15.20 -8.70
N PRO A 183 -9.57 -16.45 -8.38
CA PRO A 183 -10.20 -17.18 -7.28
C PRO A 183 -10.01 -16.50 -5.92
N GLN A 184 -8.81 -16.04 -5.60
CA GLN A 184 -8.52 -15.34 -4.35
C GLN A 184 -9.22 -13.97 -4.28
N ALA A 185 -9.34 -13.27 -5.43
CA ALA A 185 -10.13 -12.05 -5.53
C ALA A 185 -11.62 -12.32 -5.24
N ALA A 186 -12.18 -13.41 -5.79
CA ALA A 186 -13.53 -13.85 -5.47
C ALA A 186 -13.70 -14.16 -3.97
N GLY A 187 -12.68 -14.73 -3.35
CA GLY A 187 -12.60 -15.01 -1.91
C GLY A 187 -12.69 -13.77 -1.02
N LYS A 188 -12.30 -12.60 -1.55
CA LYS A 188 -12.49 -11.31 -0.86
C LYS A 188 -13.97 -10.95 -0.67
N ILE A 189 -14.82 -11.39 -1.58
CA ILE A 189 -16.28 -11.19 -1.49
C ILE A 189 -16.87 -12.21 -0.52
N HIS A 190 -16.61 -13.50 -0.76
CA HIS A 190 -17.05 -14.59 0.09
C HIS A 190 -16.18 -15.84 -0.12
N THR A 191 -15.90 -16.58 0.95
CA THR A 191 -15.07 -17.81 0.89
C THR A 191 -15.62 -18.87 -0.05
N ASP A 192 -16.94 -18.95 -0.21
CA ASP A 192 -17.58 -19.93 -1.10
C ASP A 192 -17.33 -19.56 -2.57
N PHE A 193 -17.17 -18.28 -2.89
CA PHE A 193 -16.83 -17.84 -4.25
C PHE A 193 -15.44 -18.31 -4.66
N GLU A 194 -14.50 -18.35 -3.73
CA GLU A 194 -13.15 -18.89 -3.96
C GLU A 194 -13.19 -20.40 -4.17
N LYS A 195 -13.86 -21.12 -3.25
CA LYS A 195 -13.94 -22.58 -3.29
C LYS A 195 -14.68 -23.11 -4.53
N GLY A 196 -15.80 -22.47 -4.86
CA GLY A 196 -16.63 -22.84 -5.99
C GLY A 196 -16.28 -22.15 -7.30
N PHE A 197 -15.15 -21.43 -7.39
CA PHE A 197 -14.76 -20.64 -8.55
C PHE A 197 -14.74 -21.44 -9.84
N ILE A 198 -15.47 -20.96 -10.85
CA ILE A 198 -15.53 -21.54 -12.20
C ILE A 198 -14.75 -20.65 -13.18
N ARG A 199 -15.16 -19.38 -13.29
CA ARG A 199 -14.55 -18.38 -14.16
C ARG A 199 -14.94 -16.97 -13.73
N ALA A 200 -14.22 -15.95 -14.23
CA ALA A 200 -14.55 -14.56 -14.10
C ALA A 200 -14.92 -13.94 -15.45
N GLU A 201 -16.05 -13.27 -15.56
CA GLU A 201 -16.41 -12.46 -16.71
C GLU A 201 -15.95 -11.03 -16.43
N ILE A 202 -15.03 -10.51 -17.23
CA ILE A 202 -14.27 -9.29 -16.93
C ILE A 202 -14.41 -8.27 -18.06
N VAL A 203 -14.63 -7.01 -17.67
CA VAL A 203 -14.58 -5.83 -18.54
C VAL A 203 -13.75 -4.76 -17.85
N PRO A 204 -12.82 -4.08 -18.55
CA PRO A 204 -12.14 -2.90 -18.00
C PRO A 204 -13.12 -1.78 -17.70
N PHE A 205 -12.87 -1.01 -16.62
CA PHE A 205 -13.73 0.09 -16.19
C PHE A 205 -14.01 1.10 -17.33
N ASP A 206 -12.97 1.57 -18.01
CA ASP A 206 -13.10 2.55 -19.08
C ASP A 206 -13.99 2.04 -20.23
N THR A 207 -13.87 0.75 -20.56
CA THR A 207 -14.70 0.11 -21.60
C THR A 207 -16.17 0.06 -21.20
N LEU A 208 -16.48 -0.23 -19.93
CA LEU A 208 -17.86 -0.23 -19.46
C LEU A 208 -18.44 1.17 -19.44
N VAL A 209 -17.69 2.17 -19.00
CA VAL A 209 -18.11 3.58 -18.96
C VAL A 209 -18.39 4.09 -20.39
N GLU A 210 -17.50 3.79 -21.35
CA GLU A 210 -17.67 4.18 -22.75
C GLU A 210 -18.95 3.59 -23.39
N LEU A 211 -19.24 2.32 -23.09
CA LEU A 211 -20.37 1.61 -23.69
C LEU A 211 -21.68 1.68 -22.88
N GLY A 212 -21.61 2.15 -21.64
CA GLY A 212 -22.75 2.43 -20.78
C GLY A 212 -23.41 1.20 -20.15
N SER A 213 -23.13 -0.04 -20.60
CA SER A 213 -23.70 -1.24 -20.00
C SER A 213 -22.93 -2.53 -20.28
N MET A 214 -23.04 -3.51 -19.37
CA MET A 214 -22.50 -4.87 -19.57
C MET A 214 -23.11 -5.57 -20.78
N ALA A 215 -24.38 -5.31 -21.10
CA ALA A 215 -25.06 -5.85 -22.29
C ALA A 215 -24.35 -5.38 -23.56
N ALA A 216 -24.12 -4.07 -23.70
CA ALA A 216 -23.42 -3.49 -24.84
C ALA A 216 -21.96 -4.03 -24.94
N CYS A 217 -21.28 -4.23 -23.84
CA CYS A 217 -19.96 -4.87 -23.84
C CYS A 217 -20.01 -6.32 -24.35
N LYS A 218 -21.05 -7.08 -23.98
CA LYS A 218 -21.25 -8.47 -24.47
C LYS A 218 -21.53 -8.50 -25.96
N GLU A 219 -22.42 -7.65 -26.45
CA GLU A 219 -22.75 -7.56 -27.89
C GLU A 219 -21.52 -7.24 -28.75
N LYS A 220 -20.61 -6.42 -28.24
CA LYS A 220 -19.33 -6.11 -28.90
C LYS A 220 -18.23 -7.14 -28.67
N GLY A 221 -18.48 -8.22 -27.91
CA GLY A 221 -17.48 -9.24 -27.62
C GLY A 221 -16.32 -8.80 -26.73
N LEU A 222 -16.52 -7.73 -25.94
CA LEU A 222 -15.48 -7.15 -25.09
C LEU A 222 -15.48 -7.71 -23.66
N VAL A 223 -16.42 -8.59 -23.32
CA VAL A 223 -16.43 -9.32 -22.05
C VAL A 223 -15.53 -10.52 -22.19
N ARG A 224 -14.43 -10.52 -21.45
CA ARG A 224 -13.48 -11.63 -21.41
C ARG A 224 -13.93 -12.67 -20.41
N SER A 225 -13.76 -13.95 -20.75
CA SER A 225 -13.97 -15.07 -19.81
C SER A 225 -12.62 -15.59 -19.37
N GLU A 226 -12.27 -15.39 -18.12
CA GLU A 226 -10.97 -15.68 -17.55
C GLU A 226 -11.05 -16.83 -16.54
N GLY A 227 -10.02 -17.69 -16.54
CA GLY A 227 -9.90 -18.84 -15.67
C GLY A 227 -9.17 -18.56 -14.35
N LYS A 228 -8.81 -19.66 -13.65
CA LYS A 228 -8.18 -19.62 -12.32
C LYS A 228 -6.82 -18.92 -12.27
N ASP A 229 -6.10 -18.89 -13.40
CA ASP A 229 -4.75 -18.30 -13.46
C ASP A 229 -4.74 -16.83 -13.85
N TYR A 230 -5.91 -16.24 -14.08
CA TYR A 230 -5.99 -14.84 -14.40
C TYR A 230 -5.55 -13.99 -13.21
N VAL A 231 -4.58 -13.12 -13.44
CA VAL A 231 -4.11 -12.11 -12.47
C VAL A 231 -4.97 -10.86 -12.63
N MET A 232 -5.64 -10.47 -11.57
CA MET A 232 -6.52 -9.30 -11.53
C MET A 232 -5.76 -8.02 -11.85
N LYS A 233 -6.43 -7.11 -12.55
CA LYS A 233 -5.91 -5.77 -12.87
C LYS A 233 -6.74 -4.71 -12.16
N ASP A 234 -6.09 -3.57 -11.91
CA ASP A 234 -6.77 -2.40 -11.36
C ASP A 234 -7.87 -1.93 -12.31
N GLY A 235 -9.05 -1.65 -11.76
CA GLY A 235 -10.22 -1.25 -12.55
C GLY A 235 -10.94 -2.38 -13.31
N ASP A 236 -10.59 -3.65 -13.10
CA ASP A 236 -11.39 -4.75 -13.65
C ASP A 236 -12.82 -4.73 -13.05
N ILE A 237 -13.84 -4.68 -13.88
CA ILE A 237 -15.23 -4.92 -13.46
C ILE A 237 -15.52 -6.39 -13.68
N VAL A 238 -15.94 -7.09 -12.63
CA VAL A 238 -15.96 -8.55 -12.59
C VAL A 238 -17.30 -9.11 -12.17
N LEU A 239 -17.74 -10.14 -12.90
CA LEU A 239 -18.81 -11.04 -12.48
C LEU A 239 -18.22 -12.45 -12.31
N PHE A 240 -18.07 -12.88 -11.06
CA PHE A 240 -17.61 -14.23 -10.76
C PHE A 240 -18.72 -15.27 -10.97
N ARG A 241 -18.39 -16.35 -11.69
CA ARG A 241 -19.22 -17.54 -11.82
C ARG A 241 -18.66 -18.63 -10.92
N PHE A 242 -19.48 -19.09 -10.01
CA PHE A 242 -19.11 -20.10 -9.03
C PHE A 242 -20.24 -21.12 -8.85
N ASN A 243 -19.90 -22.26 -8.31
CA ASN A 243 -20.85 -23.30 -7.93
C ASN A 243 -20.56 -23.71 -6.48
N VAL A 244 -21.59 -23.71 -5.64
CA VAL A 244 -21.53 -24.04 -4.20
C VAL A 244 -22.17 -25.41 -4.00
#